data_6201df5f0574079c0d44449bae0f6c30
#
_entry.id   6201df5f0574079c0d44449bae0f6c30
#
_cell.length_a   1.000
_cell.length_b   1.000
_cell.length_c   1.000
_cell.angle_alpha   90.00
_cell.angle_beta   90.00
_cell.angle_gamma   90.00
#
_symmetry.space_group_name_H-M   'P 1'
#
loop_
_entity.id
_entity.type
_entity.pdbx_description
1 polymer ?
#
loop_
_entity_poly.entity_id
_entity_poly.type
_entity_poly.pdbx_seq_one_letter_code
_entity_poly.pdbx_strand_id
1 'polypeptide(L)'
;MSSATYSLFGQAMRMRKQIACIYGGHPRELCPVILGHSQGQEKALTYQVGGKSKSGLPRAGEWRCLFLSKVSNAQLREGPWLIGSSHTQPQGCVQIVDLDVNPSSPYHPKRRLPARRRRTRPRRR
;
A
#
# COMPACT_ATOMS: atom_id res chain seq x y z
N MET A 1 -2.59 12.91 -13.85
CA MET A 1 -2.14 13.52 -12.61
C MET A 1 -2.57 12.72 -11.41
N SER A 2 -1.72 12.53 -10.45
CA SER A 2 -2.03 11.71 -9.28
C SER A 2 -2.73 12.52 -8.22
N SER A 3 -3.61 11.88 -7.48
CA SER A 3 -4.28 12.55 -6.37
C SER A 3 -3.34 12.66 -5.17
N ALA A 4 -3.72 13.50 -4.22
CA ALA A 4 -2.96 13.62 -2.98
C ALA A 4 -2.95 12.28 -2.23
N THR A 5 -4.04 11.55 -2.29
CA THR A 5 -4.12 10.23 -1.64
C THR A 5 -3.12 9.27 -2.29
N TYR A 6 -3.02 9.28 -3.61
CA TYR A 6 -2.07 8.44 -4.31
C TYR A 6 -0.64 8.77 -3.86
N SER A 7 -0.32 10.05 -3.81
CA SER A 7 1.02 10.47 -3.38
C SER A 7 1.31 10.05 -1.95
N LEU A 8 0.32 10.14 -1.08
CA LEU A 8 0.50 9.75 0.31
C LEU A 8 0.73 8.24 0.44
N PHE A 9 -0.01 7.45 -0.33
CA PHE A 9 0.19 6.00 -0.32
C PHE A 9 1.59 5.65 -0.82
N GLY A 10 2.06 6.33 -1.86
CA GLY A 10 3.41 6.11 -2.37
C GLY A 10 4.46 6.45 -1.33
N GLN A 11 4.25 7.54 -0.61
CA GLN A 11 5.17 7.94 0.44
C GLN A 11 5.19 6.91 1.56
N ALA A 12 4.03 6.41 1.96
CA ALA A 12 3.96 5.38 3.00
C ALA A 12 4.72 4.12 2.58
N MET A 13 4.58 3.73 1.32
CA MET A 13 5.29 2.56 0.82
C MET A 13 6.80 2.77 0.87
N ARG A 14 7.26 3.93 0.42
CA ARG A 14 8.69 4.20 0.42
C ARG A 14 9.27 4.29 1.83
N MET A 15 8.49 4.78 2.76
CA MET A 15 8.94 4.95 4.14
C MET A 15 8.60 3.77 5.03
N ARG A 16 7.88 2.79 4.51
CA ARG A 16 7.41 1.64 5.28
C ARG A 16 6.62 2.09 6.49
N LYS A 17 5.68 3.01 6.26
CA LYS A 17 4.78 3.48 7.30
C LYS A 17 3.38 3.06 6.98
N GLN A 18 2.55 2.95 7.99
CA GLN A 18 1.16 2.61 7.81
C GLN A 18 0.37 3.84 7.38
N ILE A 19 -0.81 3.60 6.82
CA ILE A 19 -1.78 4.65 6.54
C ILE A 19 -2.97 4.42 7.45
N ALA A 20 -3.37 5.46 8.18
CA ALA A 20 -4.64 5.44 8.88
C ALA A 20 -5.63 6.24 8.05
N CYS A 21 -6.80 5.68 7.80
CA CYS A 21 -7.78 6.35 6.96
C CYS A 21 -9.17 5.85 7.25
N ILE A 22 -10.15 6.42 6.55
CA ILE A 22 -11.51 5.94 6.59
C ILE A 22 -11.85 5.42 5.20
N TYR A 23 -12.38 4.22 5.13
CA TYR A 23 -12.77 3.62 3.87
C TYR A 23 -14.10 2.91 4.05
N GLY A 24 -15.07 3.28 3.23
CA GLY A 24 -16.41 2.72 3.38
C GLY A 24 -17.03 3.03 4.72
N GLY A 25 -16.69 4.18 5.30
CA GLY A 25 -17.22 4.59 6.59
C GLY A 25 -16.54 3.95 7.79
N HIS A 26 -15.50 3.14 7.58
CA HIS A 26 -14.82 2.47 8.69
C HIS A 26 -13.38 2.93 8.81
N PRO A 27 -12.90 3.21 10.03
CA PRO A 27 -11.48 3.53 10.20
C PRO A 27 -10.63 2.29 9.95
N ARG A 28 -9.49 2.48 9.30
CA ARG A 28 -8.60 1.38 8.95
C ARG A 28 -7.16 1.77 9.12
N GLU A 29 -6.34 0.77 9.46
CA GLU A 29 -4.90 0.93 9.54
C GLU A 29 -4.29 -0.05 8.56
N LEU A 30 -3.57 0.47 7.59
CA LEU A 30 -3.18 -0.31 6.42
C LEU A 30 -1.69 -0.22 6.16
N CYS A 31 -1.14 -1.32 5.63
CA CYS A 31 0.20 -1.31 5.05
C CYS A 31 0.04 -1.42 3.55
N PRO A 32 0.19 -0.33 2.78
CA PRO A 32 0.04 -0.42 1.33
C PRO A 32 1.22 -1.14 0.72
N VAL A 33 0.95 -2.10 -0.16
CA VAL A 33 2.01 -2.89 -0.77
C VAL A 33 2.11 -2.76 -2.28
N ILE A 34 1.00 -2.46 -2.96
CA ILE A 34 1.01 -2.24 -4.41
C ILE A 34 0.15 -1.04 -4.70
N LEU A 35 0.63 -0.16 -5.55
CA LEU A 35 -0.06 1.06 -5.91
C LEU A 35 -0.07 1.20 -7.42
N GLY A 36 -1.19 1.54 -7.98
CA GLY A 36 -1.29 1.72 -9.41
C GLY A 36 -2.70 2.04 -9.85
N HIS A 37 -3.09 1.44 -10.96
CA HIS A 37 -4.37 1.78 -11.61
C HIS A 37 -5.06 0.55 -12.12
N SER A 38 -6.38 0.64 -12.20
CA SER A 38 -7.20 -0.34 -12.90
C SER A 38 -8.28 0.43 -13.63
N GLN A 39 -8.31 0.31 -14.93
CA GLN A 39 -9.33 0.98 -15.76
C GLN A 39 -9.38 2.48 -15.49
N GLY A 40 -8.23 3.09 -15.40
CA GLY A 40 -8.14 4.54 -15.21
C GLY A 40 -8.34 5.03 -13.79
N GLN A 41 -8.59 4.12 -12.85
CA GLN A 41 -8.79 4.52 -11.45
C GLN A 41 -7.61 4.14 -10.61
N GLU A 42 -7.25 5.01 -9.67
CA GLU A 42 -6.17 4.75 -8.74
C GLU A 42 -6.59 3.68 -7.76
N LYS A 43 -5.76 2.67 -7.59
CA LYS A 43 -6.06 1.56 -6.69
C LYS A 43 -4.82 1.15 -5.91
N ALA A 44 -5.06 0.52 -4.78
CA ALA A 44 -3.97 0.01 -3.96
C ALA A 44 -4.36 -1.33 -3.37
N LEU A 45 -3.40 -2.23 -3.34
CA LEU A 45 -3.53 -3.46 -2.58
C LEU A 45 -2.84 -3.21 -1.25
N THR A 46 -3.55 -3.44 -0.17
CA THR A 46 -3.05 -3.13 1.16
C THR A 46 -3.28 -4.32 2.08
N TYR A 47 -2.54 -4.36 3.17
CA TYR A 47 -2.75 -5.35 4.20
C TYR A 47 -3.28 -4.60 5.41
N GLN A 48 -4.51 -4.88 5.78
CA GLN A 48 -5.13 -4.17 6.91
C GLN A 48 -4.72 -4.82 8.21
N VAL A 49 -4.10 -4.05 9.07
CA VAL A 49 -3.58 -4.56 10.33
C VAL A 49 -4.40 -4.09 11.54
N GLY A 50 -5.30 -3.14 11.35
CA GLY A 50 -6.13 -2.65 12.45
C GLY A 50 -7.31 -1.89 11.92
N GLY A 51 -8.14 -1.40 12.84
CA GLY A 51 -9.34 -0.69 12.49
C GLY A 51 -10.50 -1.64 12.30
N LYS A 52 -11.47 -1.23 11.48
CA LYS A 52 -12.69 -1.97 11.31
C LYS A 52 -13.02 -2.21 9.86
N SER A 53 -13.93 -3.12 9.59
CA SER A 53 -14.44 -3.33 8.26
C SER A 53 -15.84 -3.87 8.40
N LYS A 54 -16.55 -3.87 7.28
CA LYS A 54 -17.89 -4.36 7.28
C LYS A 54 -17.99 -5.80 7.71
N SER A 55 -17.07 -6.63 7.29
CA SER A 55 -17.10 -8.05 7.61
C SER A 55 -16.26 -8.41 8.81
N GLY A 56 -15.69 -7.44 9.50
CA GLY A 56 -14.78 -7.72 10.59
C GLY A 56 -13.36 -7.89 10.11
N LEU A 57 -12.42 -7.94 11.03
CA LEU A 57 -11.02 -8.09 10.68
C LEU A 57 -10.46 -9.29 11.43
N PRO A 58 -9.93 -10.28 10.71
CA PRO A 58 -9.29 -11.41 11.36
C PRO A 58 -8.13 -10.94 12.21
N ARG A 59 -7.83 -11.70 13.26
CA ARG A 59 -6.77 -11.36 14.15
C ARG A 59 -5.44 -11.13 13.44
N ALA A 60 -5.14 -11.90 12.41
CA ALA A 60 -3.89 -11.78 11.70
C ALA A 60 -3.89 -10.68 10.65
N GLY A 61 -4.99 -9.97 10.47
CA GLY A 61 -5.07 -8.96 9.43
C GLY A 61 -5.63 -9.56 8.16
N GLU A 62 -5.77 -8.74 7.14
CA GLU A 62 -6.37 -9.19 5.90
C GLU A 62 -5.98 -8.31 4.72
N TRP A 63 -5.90 -8.91 3.54
CA TRP A 63 -5.66 -8.16 2.32
C TRP A 63 -6.89 -7.36 1.93
N ARG A 64 -6.68 -6.13 1.49
CA ARG A 64 -7.76 -5.24 1.07
C ARG A 64 -7.39 -4.57 -0.23
N CYS A 65 -8.32 -4.58 -1.17
CA CYS A 65 -8.16 -3.90 -2.44
C CYS A 65 -8.97 -2.62 -2.37
N LEU A 66 -8.33 -1.47 -2.52
CA LEU A 66 -8.98 -0.20 -2.32
C LEU A 66 -9.01 0.64 -3.58
N PHE A 67 -10.13 1.36 -3.77
CA PHE A 67 -10.19 2.45 -4.72
C PHE A 67 -9.76 3.68 -3.96
N LEU A 68 -8.73 4.36 -4.41
CA LEU A 68 -8.22 5.51 -3.66
C LEU A 68 -9.21 6.66 -3.62
N SER A 69 -10.10 6.74 -4.60
CA SER A 69 -11.12 7.78 -4.60
C SER A 69 -12.08 7.65 -3.43
N LYS A 70 -12.12 6.49 -2.79
CA LYS A 70 -13.02 6.26 -1.66
C LYS A 70 -12.31 6.35 -0.32
N VAL A 71 -11.06 6.72 -0.32
CA VAL A 71 -10.28 6.88 0.90
C VAL A 71 -10.42 8.31 1.37
N SER A 72 -10.70 8.51 2.66
CA SER A 72 -10.74 9.84 3.23
C SER A 72 -9.95 9.89 4.52
N ASN A 73 -9.57 11.09 4.91
CA ASN A 73 -8.83 11.33 6.16
C ASN A 73 -7.58 10.47 6.27
N ALA A 74 -6.86 10.33 5.17
CA ALA A 74 -5.67 9.50 5.16
C ALA A 74 -4.48 10.25 5.75
N GLN A 75 -3.70 9.55 6.57
CA GLN A 75 -2.48 10.13 7.10
C GLN A 75 -1.49 9.02 7.43
N LEU A 76 -0.22 9.38 7.43
CA LEU A 76 0.83 8.44 7.79
C LEU A 76 0.71 8.09 9.26
N ARG A 77 1.07 6.86 9.59
CA ARG A 77 0.99 6.38 10.94
C ARG A 77 2.19 5.49 11.23
N GLU A 78 2.80 5.68 12.37
CA GLU A 78 3.88 4.81 12.79
C GLU A 78 3.28 3.48 13.24
N GLY A 79 4.01 2.44 13.01
CA GLY A 79 3.57 1.11 13.43
C GLY A 79 4.36 0.05 12.70
N PRO A 80 4.20 -1.21 13.09
CA PRO A 80 4.93 -2.27 12.42
C PRO A 80 4.48 -2.40 10.98
N TRP A 81 5.44 -2.71 10.10
CA TRP A 81 5.14 -2.91 8.70
C TRP A 81 4.86 -4.38 8.47
N LEU A 82 3.57 -4.69 8.33
CA LEU A 82 3.14 -6.07 8.12
C LEU A 82 2.60 -6.18 6.71
N ILE A 83 3.08 -7.12 5.95
CA ILE A 83 2.64 -7.28 4.56
C ILE A 83 1.98 -8.61 4.29
N GLY A 84 1.80 -9.43 5.30
CA GLY A 84 1.21 -10.73 5.09
C GLY A 84 2.19 -11.66 4.41
N SER A 85 1.87 -12.93 4.38
CA SER A 85 2.76 -13.92 3.78
C SER A 85 2.36 -14.27 2.37
N SER A 86 1.22 -13.81 1.92
CA SER A 86 0.71 -14.25 0.64
C SER A 86 1.04 -13.38 -0.55
N HIS A 87 1.79 -12.33 -0.34
CA HIS A 87 2.07 -11.42 -1.44
C HIS A 87 3.25 -11.90 -2.27
N THR A 88 3.13 -13.05 -2.86
CA THR A 88 4.14 -13.56 -3.78
C THR A 88 3.52 -13.93 -5.11
N GLN A 89 2.21 -13.81 -5.21
CA GLN A 89 1.50 -14.18 -6.42
C GLN A 89 0.98 -12.94 -7.12
N PRO A 90 0.80 -12.99 -8.42
CA PRO A 90 0.12 -11.90 -9.11
C PRO A 90 -1.27 -11.71 -8.52
N GLN A 91 -1.71 -10.49 -8.48
CA GLN A 91 -3.00 -10.15 -7.90
C GLN A 91 -3.86 -9.40 -8.92
N GLY A 92 -5.14 -9.42 -8.72
CA GLY A 92 -6.06 -8.80 -9.65
C GLY A 92 -6.55 -7.42 -9.25
N CYS A 93 -6.11 -6.91 -8.13
CA CYS A 93 -6.58 -5.62 -7.62
C CYS A 93 -6.08 -4.45 -8.46
N VAL A 94 -4.79 -4.44 -8.72
CA VAL A 94 -4.13 -3.34 -9.44
C VAL A 94 -3.62 -3.89 -10.75
N GLN A 95 -4.21 -3.46 -11.85
CA GLN A 95 -3.84 -3.98 -13.16
C GLN A 95 -2.55 -3.38 -13.69
N ILE A 96 -2.40 -2.08 -13.52
CA ILE A 96 -1.17 -1.40 -13.93
C ILE A 96 -0.43 -1.05 -12.66
N VAL A 97 0.66 -1.74 -12.39
CA VAL A 97 1.41 -1.57 -11.16
C VAL A 97 2.45 -0.47 -11.33
N ASP A 98 2.31 0.59 -10.57
CA ASP A 98 3.28 1.69 -10.58
C ASP A 98 4.36 1.49 -9.53
N LEU A 99 3.97 1.02 -8.36
CA LEU A 99 4.91 0.75 -7.26
C LEU A 99 4.55 -0.57 -6.61
N ASP A 100 5.56 -1.32 -6.21
CA ASP A 100 5.39 -2.59 -5.53
C ASP A 100 6.51 -2.70 -4.50
N VAL A 101 6.17 -2.95 -3.24
CA VAL A 101 7.19 -3.08 -2.20
C VAL A 101 7.97 -4.39 -2.30
N ASN A 102 7.47 -5.34 -3.07
CA ASN A 102 8.13 -6.63 -3.23
C ASN A 102 9.35 -6.46 -4.15
N PRO A 103 10.57 -6.70 -3.67
CA PRO A 103 11.75 -6.54 -4.51
C PRO A 103 11.80 -7.53 -5.67
N SER A 104 11.02 -8.59 -5.59
CA SER A 104 10.95 -9.57 -6.67
C SER A 104 9.60 -9.52 -7.36
N SER A 105 9.12 -8.33 -7.58
CA SER A 105 7.78 -8.13 -8.15
C SER A 105 7.57 -8.97 -9.40
N PRO A 106 6.48 -9.70 -9.48
CA PRO A 106 6.16 -10.49 -10.67
C PRO A 106 5.47 -9.70 -11.77
N TYR A 107 5.21 -8.42 -11.58
CA TYR A 107 4.41 -7.65 -12.54
C TYR A 107 5.25 -7.09 -13.66
N HIS A 108 4.60 -6.80 -14.76
CA HIS A 108 5.27 -6.34 -15.95
C HIS A 108 4.53 -5.15 -16.55
N PRO A 109 5.20 -4.02 -16.78
CA PRO A 109 6.62 -3.83 -16.43
C PRO A 109 6.78 -3.79 -14.93
N LYS A 110 7.91 -4.26 -14.47
CA LYS A 110 8.14 -4.29 -13.05
C LYS A 110 8.43 -2.90 -12.54
N ARG A 111 7.69 -2.49 -11.55
CA ARG A 111 7.86 -1.20 -10.93
C ARG A 111 7.98 -1.42 -9.46
N ARG A 112 9.13 -1.85 -9.00
CA ARG A 112 9.30 -2.12 -7.59
C ARG A 112 10.13 -1.05 -6.94
N LEU A 113 9.92 -0.89 -5.66
CA LEU A 113 10.72 0.04 -4.89
C LEU A 113 12.07 -0.58 -4.63
N PRO A 114 13.12 0.25 -4.52
CA PRO A 114 14.42 -0.28 -4.15
C PRO A 114 14.35 -0.87 -2.76
N ALA A 115 15.29 -1.69 -2.41
CA ALA A 115 15.39 -2.23 -1.08
C ALA A 115 15.37 -1.08 -0.11
N ARG A 116 14.79 -1.33 1.08
CA ARG A 116 14.71 -0.28 2.06
C ARG A 116 16.07 0.27 2.33
N ARG A 117 16.27 1.61 2.16
CA ARG A 117 17.55 2.16 2.26
C ARG A 117 17.93 2.29 3.65
N ARG A 118 19.07 1.88 4.05
CA ARG A 118 19.52 2.09 5.34
C ARG A 118 19.92 3.49 5.34
N ARG A 119 19.90 4.11 6.44
CA ARG A 119 20.32 5.40 6.58
C ARG A 119 21.73 5.49 6.39
N THR A 120 22.24 5.65 5.39
CA THR A 120 23.65 5.70 5.20
C THR A 120 23.95 7.06 4.76
N ARG A 121 25.19 7.38 4.73
CA ARG A 121 25.62 8.55 4.31
C ARG A 121 25.54 8.59 2.88
N PRO A 122 25.37 9.65 2.32
CA PRO A 122 25.33 9.77 0.90
C PRO A 122 26.62 9.35 0.34
N ARG A 123 26.59 8.85 -0.80
CA ARG A 123 27.73 8.39 -1.38
C ARG A 123 28.51 9.45 -1.77
N ARG A 124 29.57 9.48 -1.64
CA ARG A 124 30.34 10.48 -1.96
C ARG A 124 30.90 10.30 -3.10
N ARG A 125 31.09 10.76 -3.71
CA ARG A 125 31.51 10.66 -4.73
C ARG A 125 32.06 11.21 -5.08
#